data_a62b279f5199a20c62a5e54c34cbd031
#
_entry.id   a62b279f5199a20c62a5e54c34cbd031
#
_cell.length_a   1.000
_cell.length_b   1.000
_cell.length_c   1.000
_cell.angle_alpha   90.00
_cell.angle_beta   90.00
_cell.angle_gamma   90.00
#
_symmetry.space_group_name_H-M   'P 1'
#
loop_
_entity.id
_entity.type
_entity.pdbx_description
1 polymer ?
#
loop_
_entity_poly.entity_id
_entity_poly.type
_entity_poly.pdbx_seq_one_letter_code
_entity_poly.pdbx_strand_id
1 'polypeptide(L)'
;RQTFGSELFMTNGLNQRFLFCIAENIEYPKRSHEKLPNEIYWRWKQTVNMLYENIYHSPNGEHLTLFRCTDGIVTLSESANRLYDDYYNALQLKKEASQSDYESAIYSKLQIQVIRLAGIVHALQVAEEKGQRQDYTSLNESAMEYAIRCMDYFEVMALKVYEKLIEQPEPKRGSGVTTNQEAIHQLLTRYPNTKRQKLAELLGVSVQYISKAAKS
;
A
#
# COMPACT_ATOMS: atom_id res chain seq x y z
N ARG A 1 1.07 2.10 14.01
CA ARG A 1 0.74 3.49 14.40
C ARG A 1 1.95 4.43 14.38
N GLN A 2 3.09 4.01 14.93
CA GLN A 2 4.29 4.88 14.98
C GLN A 2 4.88 5.21 13.61
N THR A 3 4.64 4.40 12.61
CA THR A 3 5.22 4.59 11.27
C THR A 3 4.38 5.53 10.41
N PHE A 4 3.11 5.22 10.19
CA PHE A 4 2.27 5.97 9.25
C PHE A 4 1.68 7.26 9.81
N GLY A 5 1.56 7.42 11.12
CA GLY A 5 1.04 8.62 11.78
C GLY A 5 2.11 9.65 12.17
N SER A 6 3.40 9.43 11.87
CA SER A 6 4.42 10.42 12.16
C SER A 6 4.36 11.57 11.16
N GLU A 7 4.65 12.80 11.61
CA GLU A 7 4.68 14.00 10.77
C GLU A 7 5.53 13.82 9.52
N LEU A 8 6.68 13.12 9.66
CA LEU A 8 7.57 12.82 8.55
C LEU A 8 6.87 11.99 7.45
N PHE A 9 6.09 10.98 7.82
CA PHE A 9 5.37 10.13 6.85
C PHE A 9 4.13 10.82 6.29
N MET A 10 3.53 11.74 7.03
CA MET A 10 2.40 12.53 6.57
C MET A 10 2.83 13.56 5.51
N THR A 11 4.03 14.12 5.63
CA THR A 11 4.51 15.20 4.77
C THR A 11 5.36 14.73 3.58
N ASN A 12 6.03 13.58 3.67
CA ASN A 12 6.94 13.10 2.62
C ASN A 12 6.22 12.40 1.42
N GLY A 13 4.90 12.34 1.45
CA GLY A 13 4.10 11.72 0.39
C GLY A 13 4.19 10.20 0.31
N LEU A 14 4.75 9.53 1.32
CA LEU A 14 4.87 8.07 1.31
C LEU A 14 3.51 7.39 1.48
N ASN A 15 2.71 7.86 2.46
CA ASN A 15 1.39 7.28 2.75
C ASN A 15 0.48 7.31 1.51
N GLN A 16 0.51 8.39 0.75
CA GLN A 16 -0.34 8.59 -0.44
C GLN A 16 0.02 7.64 -1.61
N ARG A 17 1.14 6.91 -1.50
CA ARG A 17 1.55 5.91 -2.50
C ARG A 17 0.98 4.52 -2.23
N PHE A 18 0.41 4.30 -1.04
CA PHE A 18 -0.22 3.03 -0.69
C PHE A 18 -1.70 3.05 -1.03
N LEU A 19 -2.19 1.94 -1.53
CA LEU A 19 -3.62 1.68 -1.67
C LEU A 19 -4.11 1.04 -0.38
N PHE A 20 -4.82 1.81 0.44
CA PHE A 20 -5.29 1.36 1.74
C PHE A 20 -6.64 0.63 1.63
N CYS A 21 -6.81 -0.39 2.45
CA CYS A 21 -8.08 -1.02 2.72
C CYS A 21 -8.29 -1.06 4.24
N ILE A 22 -9.41 -0.52 4.72
CA ILE A 22 -9.81 -0.59 6.11
C ILE A 22 -10.91 -1.63 6.21
N ALA A 23 -10.64 -2.70 6.94
CA ALA A 23 -11.67 -3.65 7.31
C ALA A 23 -12.40 -3.12 8.55
N GLU A 24 -13.65 -2.68 8.37
CA GLU A 24 -14.53 -2.27 9.45
C GLU A 24 -15.46 -3.45 9.80
N ASN A 25 -15.76 -3.63 11.09
CA ASN A 25 -16.68 -4.66 11.58
C ASN A 25 -16.30 -6.08 11.13
N ILE A 26 -15.04 -6.46 11.31
CA ILE A 26 -14.63 -7.83 11.02
C ILE A 26 -15.30 -8.77 12.01
N GLU A 27 -16.36 -9.45 11.58
CA GLU A 27 -16.75 -10.70 12.21
C GLU A 27 -15.67 -11.73 11.87
N TYR A 28 -15.00 -12.26 12.89
CA TYR A 28 -14.01 -13.32 12.67
C TYR A 28 -14.76 -14.58 12.25
N PRO A 29 -14.80 -14.93 10.96
CA PRO A 29 -15.50 -16.13 10.54
C PRO A 29 -14.81 -17.34 11.15
N LYS A 30 -15.59 -18.34 11.51
CA LYS A 30 -15.03 -19.65 11.86
C LYS A 30 -14.20 -20.14 10.69
N ARG A 31 -13.09 -20.84 10.99
CA ARG A 31 -12.23 -21.42 9.95
C ARG A 31 -13.09 -22.23 8.97
N SER A 32 -13.16 -21.78 7.73
CA SER A 32 -13.78 -22.54 6.66
C SER A 32 -12.83 -23.64 6.19
N HIS A 33 -13.38 -24.85 6.01
CA HIS A 33 -12.69 -25.95 5.34
C HIS A 33 -13.07 -26.05 3.86
N GLU A 34 -13.88 -25.12 3.37
CA GLU A 34 -14.25 -25.04 1.97
C GLU A 34 -13.01 -24.77 1.12
N LYS A 35 -12.86 -25.56 0.08
CA LYS A 35 -11.79 -25.38 -0.89
C LYS A 35 -12.26 -24.45 -1.98
N LEU A 36 -11.36 -23.63 -2.49
CA LEU A 36 -11.61 -22.86 -3.70
C LEU A 36 -12.05 -23.84 -4.82
N PRO A 37 -13.13 -23.54 -5.58
CA PRO A 37 -13.51 -24.37 -6.71
C PRO A 37 -12.34 -24.63 -7.66
N ASN A 38 -12.15 -25.87 -8.04
CA ASN A 38 -11.01 -26.29 -8.85
C ASN A 38 -10.91 -25.48 -10.15
N GLU A 39 -12.03 -25.14 -10.75
CA GLU A 39 -12.08 -24.35 -11.98
C GLU A 39 -11.45 -22.96 -11.78
N ILE A 40 -11.79 -22.25 -10.70
CA ILE A 40 -11.23 -20.94 -10.38
C ILE A 40 -9.73 -21.07 -10.10
N TYR A 41 -9.33 -22.08 -9.35
CA TYR A 41 -7.92 -22.34 -9.06
C TYR A 41 -7.10 -22.59 -10.33
N TRP A 42 -7.60 -23.46 -11.24
CA TRP A 42 -6.91 -23.79 -12.47
C TRP A 42 -6.86 -22.60 -13.44
N ARG A 43 -7.95 -21.84 -13.55
CA ARG A 43 -8.00 -20.62 -14.36
C ARG A 43 -6.96 -19.61 -13.88
N TRP A 44 -6.92 -19.32 -12.58
CA TRP A 44 -5.90 -18.45 -12.00
C TRP A 44 -4.48 -18.94 -12.25
N LYS A 45 -4.24 -20.22 -12.02
CA LYS A 45 -2.93 -20.82 -12.27
C LYS A 45 -2.49 -20.70 -13.72
N GLN A 46 -3.39 -20.91 -14.68
CA GLN A 46 -3.11 -20.74 -16.09
C GLN A 46 -2.77 -19.28 -16.43
N THR A 47 -3.55 -18.32 -15.94
CA THR A 47 -3.29 -16.89 -16.12
C THR A 47 -1.90 -16.50 -15.59
N VAL A 48 -1.57 -16.91 -14.39
CA VAL A 48 -0.25 -16.63 -13.79
C VAL A 48 0.88 -17.29 -14.59
N ASN A 49 0.71 -18.53 -15.03
CA ASN A 49 1.71 -19.21 -15.86
C ASN A 49 1.91 -18.49 -17.21
N MET A 50 0.83 -18.07 -17.85
CA MET A 50 0.89 -17.31 -19.11
C MET A 50 1.65 -15.98 -18.94
N LEU A 51 1.39 -15.27 -17.84
CA LEU A 51 2.14 -14.05 -17.51
C LEU A 51 3.62 -14.38 -17.30
N TYR A 52 3.92 -15.41 -16.52
CA TYR A 52 5.30 -15.82 -16.23
C TYR A 52 6.07 -16.25 -17.48
N GLU A 53 5.48 -17.11 -18.31
CA GLU A 53 6.10 -17.60 -19.56
C GLU A 53 6.37 -16.46 -20.54
N ASN A 54 5.44 -15.51 -20.66
CA ASN A 54 5.61 -14.36 -21.52
C ASN A 54 6.64 -13.34 -21.01
N ILE A 55 6.89 -13.30 -19.69
CA ILE A 55 7.89 -12.40 -19.10
C ILE A 55 9.29 -13.02 -19.12
N TYR A 56 9.42 -14.32 -18.80
CA TYR A 56 10.70 -14.95 -18.49
C TYR A 56 11.24 -15.88 -19.58
N HIS A 57 10.40 -16.39 -20.48
CA HIS A 57 10.80 -17.35 -21.50
C HIS A 57 10.67 -16.80 -22.92
N SER A 58 11.66 -15.97 -23.29
CA SER A 58 11.86 -15.70 -24.72
C SER A 58 12.56 -16.88 -25.36
N PRO A 59 12.08 -17.39 -26.52
CA PRO A 59 12.77 -18.43 -27.26
C PRO A 59 14.21 -18.09 -27.64
N ASN A 60 14.56 -16.82 -27.64
CA ASN A 60 15.88 -16.30 -28.07
C ASN A 60 16.74 -15.82 -26.89
N GLY A 61 16.39 -16.11 -25.62
CA GLY A 61 17.16 -15.64 -24.46
C GLY A 61 17.09 -14.13 -24.18
N GLU A 62 16.34 -13.38 -24.99
CA GLU A 62 16.05 -11.99 -24.71
C GLU A 62 14.93 -11.91 -23.69
N HIS A 63 15.06 -11.02 -22.69
CA HIS A 63 13.98 -10.76 -21.71
C HIS A 63 12.78 -10.18 -22.45
N LEU A 64 11.80 -11.04 -22.74
CA LEU A 64 10.51 -10.62 -23.28
C LEU A 64 9.71 -10.00 -22.13
N THR A 65 9.52 -8.72 -22.21
CA THR A 65 8.40 -8.10 -21.49
C THR A 65 7.10 -8.54 -22.17
N LEU A 66 6.04 -8.77 -21.40
CA LEU A 66 4.68 -9.08 -21.89
C LEU A 66 4.22 -8.12 -22.98
N PHE A 67 4.78 -6.98 -23.01
CA PHE A 67 4.56 -5.87 -23.88
C PHE A 67 5.78 -5.68 -24.79
N ARG A 68 5.96 -6.59 -25.73
CA ARG A 68 6.78 -6.30 -26.91
C ARG A 68 6.00 -5.38 -27.84
N CYS A 69 5.86 -4.16 -27.40
CA CYS A 69 5.89 -3.08 -28.37
C CYS A 69 7.31 -2.98 -28.89
N THR A 70 7.50 -2.60 -30.12
CA THR A 70 8.83 -2.31 -30.70
C THR A 70 9.68 -1.43 -29.79
N ASP A 71 9.06 -0.68 -28.86
CA ASP A 71 9.69 0.25 -27.92
C ASP A 71 9.36 0.01 -26.45
N GLY A 72 8.72 -1.11 -26.08
CA GLY A 72 8.32 -1.43 -24.69
C GLY A 72 7.21 -0.53 -24.13
N ILE A 73 6.49 0.20 -24.98
CA ILE A 73 5.47 1.18 -24.58
C ILE A 73 4.07 0.60 -24.88
N VAL A 74 3.21 0.56 -23.86
CA VAL A 74 1.78 0.33 -24.02
C VAL A 74 1.07 1.67 -24.14
N THR A 75 0.37 1.88 -25.25
CA THR A 75 -0.43 3.09 -25.45
C THR A 75 -1.87 2.87 -24.95
N LEU A 76 -2.59 3.95 -24.67
CA LEU A 76 -4.00 3.87 -24.37
C LEU A 76 -4.78 3.84 -25.72
N SER A 77 -5.84 3.03 -25.80
CA SER A 77 -6.83 3.18 -26.86
C SER A 77 -7.51 4.54 -26.76
N GLU A 78 -8.13 5.00 -27.82
CA GLU A 78 -8.81 6.31 -27.81
C GLU A 78 -9.91 6.39 -26.75
N SER A 79 -10.69 5.32 -26.57
CA SER A 79 -11.71 5.25 -25.53
C SER A 79 -11.12 5.20 -24.11
N ALA A 80 -10.05 4.42 -23.90
CA ALA A 80 -9.36 4.37 -22.61
C ALA A 80 -8.72 5.72 -22.25
N ASN A 81 -8.16 6.42 -23.25
CA ASN A 81 -7.60 7.75 -23.05
C ASN A 81 -8.66 8.77 -22.63
N ARG A 82 -9.83 8.76 -23.28
CA ARG A 82 -10.96 9.64 -22.88
C ARG A 82 -11.39 9.40 -21.44
N LEU A 83 -11.54 8.13 -21.03
CA LEU A 83 -11.88 7.79 -19.65
C LEU A 83 -10.81 8.26 -18.65
N TYR A 84 -9.54 8.10 -19.02
CA TYR A 84 -8.44 8.58 -18.19
C TYR A 84 -8.44 10.11 -18.06
N ASP A 85 -8.67 10.84 -19.17
CA ASP A 85 -8.72 12.30 -19.16
C ASP A 85 -9.86 12.82 -18.29
N ASP A 86 -11.04 12.20 -18.39
CA ASP A 86 -12.21 12.54 -17.56
C ASP A 86 -11.92 12.29 -16.07
N TYR A 87 -11.34 11.13 -15.73
CA TYR A 87 -10.95 10.79 -14.37
C TYR A 87 -9.86 11.72 -13.83
N TYR A 88 -8.85 12.00 -14.65
CA TYR A 88 -7.76 12.91 -14.29
C TYR A 88 -8.30 14.31 -13.97
N ASN A 89 -9.17 14.84 -14.82
CA ASN A 89 -9.76 16.15 -14.65
C ASN A 89 -10.68 16.21 -13.41
N ALA A 90 -11.45 15.16 -13.14
CA ALA A 90 -12.25 15.06 -11.92
C ALA A 90 -11.39 15.09 -10.66
N LEU A 91 -10.28 14.37 -10.64
CA LEU A 91 -9.32 14.41 -9.52
C LEU A 91 -8.61 15.78 -9.41
N GLN A 92 -8.35 16.45 -10.53
CA GLN A 92 -7.77 17.79 -10.53
C GLN A 92 -8.69 18.80 -9.85
N LEU A 93 -9.99 18.76 -10.17
CA LEU A 93 -11.00 19.60 -9.51
C LEU A 93 -11.08 19.31 -7.99
N LYS A 94 -11.08 18.05 -7.58
CA LYS A 94 -11.03 17.65 -6.17
C LYS A 94 -9.78 18.18 -5.48
N LYS A 95 -8.63 18.13 -6.15
CA LYS A 95 -7.36 18.62 -5.66
C LYS A 95 -7.39 20.14 -5.43
N GLU A 96 -7.96 20.89 -6.38
CA GLU A 96 -8.11 22.36 -6.26
C GLU A 96 -9.07 22.75 -5.16
N ALA A 97 -10.11 21.96 -4.90
CA ALA A 97 -11.08 22.16 -3.83
C ALA A 97 -10.58 21.67 -2.46
N SER A 98 -9.48 20.92 -2.40
CA SER A 98 -8.99 20.33 -1.16
C SER A 98 -8.47 21.40 -0.20
N GLN A 99 -8.74 21.22 1.11
CA GLN A 99 -8.33 22.16 2.16
C GLN A 99 -7.01 21.74 2.83
N SER A 100 -6.44 20.61 2.43
CA SER A 100 -5.20 20.08 3.01
C SER A 100 -4.23 19.60 1.95
N ASP A 101 -2.94 19.82 2.20
CA ASP A 101 -1.85 19.31 1.34
C ASP A 101 -1.86 17.79 1.26
N TYR A 102 -2.31 17.11 2.31
CA TYR A 102 -2.40 15.67 2.36
C TYR A 102 -3.46 15.12 1.40
N GLU A 103 -4.67 15.69 1.41
CA GLU A 103 -5.73 15.34 0.47
C GLU A 103 -5.31 15.61 -0.97
N SER A 104 -4.74 16.80 -1.21
CA SER A 104 -4.19 17.18 -2.52
C SER A 104 -3.15 16.17 -3.01
N ALA A 105 -2.30 15.68 -2.11
CA ALA A 105 -1.31 14.64 -2.41
C ALA A 105 -1.95 13.28 -2.72
N ILE A 106 -3.05 12.89 -2.03
CA ILE A 106 -3.81 11.68 -2.36
C ILE A 106 -4.28 11.75 -3.81
N TYR A 107 -5.00 12.80 -4.21
CA TYR A 107 -5.52 12.95 -5.58
C TYR A 107 -4.41 12.91 -6.63
N SER A 108 -3.28 13.57 -6.36
CA SER A 108 -2.12 13.54 -7.27
C SER A 108 -1.52 12.14 -7.44
N LYS A 109 -1.62 11.27 -6.43
CA LYS A 109 -1.12 9.89 -6.53
C LYS A 109 -2.12 8.96 -7.21
N LEU A 110 -3.41 9.16 -7.00
CA LEU A 110 -4.46 8.40 -7.67
C LEU A 110 -4.41 8.57 -9.19
N GLN A 111 -4.11 9.78 -9.69
CA GLN A 111 -3.91 10.06 -11.11
C GLN A 111 -2.84 9.15 -11.77
N ILE A 112 -1.81 8.79 -11.02
CA ILE A 112 -0.74 7.89 -11.50
C ILE A 112 -1.10 6.42 -11.26
N GLN A 113 -1.71 6.12 -10.14
CA GLN A 113 -2.01 4.73 -9.74
C GLN A 113 -3.07 4.10 -10.64
N VAL A 114 -4.03 4.88 -11.17
CA VAL A 114 -5.06 4.39 -12.08
C VAL A 114 -4.44 3.78 -13.34
N ILE A 115 -3.46 4.45 -13.96
CA ILE A 115 -2.77 3.93 -15.15
C ILE A 115 -2.02 2.64 -14.84
N ARG A 116 -1.34 2.58 -13.69
CA ARG A 116 -0.61 1.39 -13.26
C ARG A 116 -1.55 0.20 -13.06
N LEU A 117 -2.68 0.44 -12.39
CA LEU A 117 -3.67 -0.61 -12.19
C LEU A 117 -4.32 -1.03 -13.50
N ALA A 118 -4.66 -0.08 -14.39
CA ALA A 118 -5.18 -0.38 -15.71
C ALA A 118 -4.22 -1.25 -16.53
N GLY A 119 -2.91 -0.97 -16.46
CA GLY A 119 -1.89 -1.81 -17.09
C GLY A 119 -1.86 -3.24 -16.53
N ILE A 120 -1.99 -3.41 -15.21
CA ILE A 120 -2.06 -4.73 -14.57
C ILE A 120 -3.33 -5.47 -15.01
N VAL A 121 -4.49 -4.79 -14.99
CA VAL A 121 -5.76 -5.38 -15.42
C VAL A 121 -5.72 -5.79 -16.87
N HIS A 122 -5.19 -4.94 -17.74
CA HIS A 122 -5.00 -5.24 -19.16
C HIS A 122 -4.12 -6.47 -19.36
N ALA A 123 -3.00 -6.55 -18.67
CA ALA A 123 -2.10 -7.71 -18.72
C ALA A 123 -2.80 -9.02 -18.29
N LEU A 124 -3.62 -8.97 -17.24
CA LEU A 124 -4.40 -10.10 -16.77
C LEU A 124 -5.48 -10.51 -17.77
N GLN A 125 -6.23 -9.56 -18.35
CA GLN A 125 -7.25 -9.82 -19.37
C GLN A 125 -6.64 -10.51 -20.59
N VAL A 126 -5.54 -9.98 -21.06
CA VAL A 126 -4.79 -10.52 -22.17
C VAL A 126 -4.28 -11.94 -21.91
N ALA A 127 -3.74 -12.20 -20.71
CA ALA A 127 -3.28 -13.53 -20.34
C ALA A 127 -4.42 -14.54 -20.19
N GLU A 128 -5.64 -14.08 -19.92
CA GLU A 128 -6.83 -14.92 -19.82
C GLU A 128 -7.43 -15.28 -21.18
N GLU A 129 -7.33 -14.41 -22.16
CA GLU A 129 -7.84 -14.61 -23.51
C GLU A 129 -6.96 -15.56 -24.32
N LYS A 130 -7.17 -16.87 -24.13
CA LYS A 130 -6.38 -17.94 -24.70
C LYS A 130 -6.24 -17.84 -26.23
N GLY A 131 -5.02 -17.64 -26.70
CA GLY A 131 -4.61 -18.04 -28.05
C GLY A 131 -4.98 -17.10 -29.20
N GLN A 132 -5.64 -15.98 -28.97
CA GLN A 132 -5.76 -14.94 -29.96
C GLN A 132 -4.55 -13.99 -29.83
N ARG A 133 -3.89 -13.71 -30.95
CA ARG A 133 -2.88 -12.64 -31.02
C ARG A 133 -3.61 -11.31 -30.85
N GLN A 134 -3.84 -10.93 -29.62
CA GLN A 134 -4.33 -9.59 -29.33
C GLN A 134 -3.18 -8.60 -29.41
N ASP A 135 -3.53 -7.39 -29.80
CA ASP A 135 -2.61 -6.27 -29.77
C ASP A 135 -2.42 -5.84 -28.31
N TYR A 136 -1.39 -6.40 -27.68
CA TYR A 136 -1.00 -6.06 -26.30
C TYR A 136 -0.48 -4.62 -26.16
N THR A 137 -0.30 -3.94 -27.28
CA THR A 137 0.28 -2.61 -27.33
C THR A 137 -0.71 -1.51 -27.00
N SER A 138 -2.02 -1.83 -27.03
CA SER A 138 -3.09 -0.86 -26.80
C SER A 138 -3.97 -1.30 -25.61
N LEU A 139 -3.88 -0.56 -24.51
CA LEU A 139 -4.70 -0.76 -23.32
C LEU A 139 -6.16 -0.40 -23.64
N ASN A 140 -7.06 -1.35 -23.39
CA ASN A 140 -8.47 -1.22 -23.77
C ASN A 140 -9.30 -0.44 -22.74
N GLU A 141 -10.50 -0.03 -23.16
CA GLU A 141 -11.47 0.69 -22.36
C GLU A 141 -11.87 -0.05 -21.07
N SER A 142 -12.16 -1.35 -21.18
CA SER A 142 -12.59 -2.20 -20.08
C SER A 142 -11.56 -2.26 -18.94
N ALA A 143 -10.27 -2.32 -19.26
CA ALA A 143 -9.21 -2.29 -18.26
C ALA A 143 -9.14 -0.94 -17.53
N MET A 144 -9.35 0.17 -18.26
CA MET A 144 -9.38 1.51 -17.68
C MET A 144 -10.59 1.70 -16.77
N GLU A 145 -11.79 1.30 -17.22
CA GLU A 145 -13.01 1.36 -16.39
C GLU A 145 -12.87 0.57 -15.08
N TYR A 146 -12.32 -0.63 -15.17
CA TYR A 146 -12.09 -1.45 -13.98
C TYR A 146 -11.11 -0.78 -13.01
N ALA A 147 -10.04 -0.21 -13.53
CA ALA A 147 -9.05 0.49 -12.72
C ALA A 147 -9.67 1.74 -12.06
N ILE A 148 -10.46 2.53 -12.76
CA ILE A 148 -11.16 3.70 -12.20
C ILE A 148 -12.07 3.27 -11.05
N ARG A 149 -12.91 2.26 -11.23
CA ARG A 149 -13.79 1.75 -10.15
C ARG A 149 -13.01 1.30 -8.92
N CYS A 150 -11.85 0.67 -9.10
CA CYS A 150 -10.99 0.31 -7.99
C CYS A 150 -10.39 1.56 -7.32
N MET A 151 -9.99 2.56 -8.11
CA MET A 151 -9.42 3.80 -7.56
C MET A 151 -10.45 4.61 -6.78
N ASP A 152 -11.72 4.65 -7.20
CA ASP A 152 -12.80 5.28 -6.43
C ASP A 152 -12.93 4.65 -5.03
N TYR A 153 -12.83 3.33 -4.94
CA TYR A 153 -12.80 2.65 -3.65
C TYR A 153 -11.57 3.06 -2.82
N PHE A 154 -10.39 3.07 -3.42
CA PHE A 154 -9.15 3.42 -2.72
C PHE A 154 -9.08 4.90 -2.33
N GLU A 155 -9.71 5.79 -3.09
CA GLU A 155 -9.89 7.20 -2.72
C GLU A 155 -10.62 7.30 -1.38
N VAL A 156 -11.80 6.67 -1.29
CA VAL A 156 -12.60 6.66 -0.05
C VAL A 156 -11.81 6.08 1.13
N MET A 157 -11.07 4.99 0.89
CA MET A 157 -10.27 4.37 1.94
C MET A 157 -9.08 5.24 2.37
N ALA A 158 -8.42 5.93 1.44
CA ALA A 158 -7.32 6.83 1.76
C ALA A 158 -7.77 8.03 2.59
N LEU A 159 -8.93 8.61 2.26
CA LEU A 159 -9.53 9.69 3.03
C LEU A 159 -9.93 9.24 4.44
N LYS A 160 -10.56 8.07 4.59
CA LYS A 160 -10.88 7.49 5.91
C LYS A 160 -9.62 7.21 6.75
N VAL A 161 -8.52 6.75 6.12
CA VAL A 161 -7.24 6.59 6.83
C VAL A 161 -6.74 7.94 7.31
N TYR A 162 -6.82 8.96 6.47
CA TYR A 162 -6.40 10.31 6.81
C TYR A 162 -7.21 10.88 7.98
N GLU A 163 -8.54 10.79 7.94
CA GLU A 163 -9.41 11.18 9.05
C GLU A 163 -9.02 10.48 10.35
N LYS A 164 -8.85 9.15 10.32
CA LYS A 164 -8.44 8.37 11.50
C LYS A 164 -7.04 8.71 12.01
N LEU A 165 -6.16 9.22 11.17
CA LEU A 165 -4.82 9.68 11.58
C LEU A 165 -4.88 11.06 12.25
N ILE A 166 -5.79 11.95 11.78
CA ILE A 166 -5.97 13.30 12.33
C ILE A 166 -6.79 13.26 13.61
N GLU A 167 -7.90 12.51 13.66
CA GLU A 167 -8.80 12.42 14.81
C GLU A 167 -8.15 11.82 16.06
N GLN A 168 -7.03 11.13 15.90
CA GLN A 168 -6.24 10.70 17.04
C GLN A 168 -5.29 11.84 17.42
N PRO A 169 -5.56 12.54 18.53
CA PRO A 169 -4.59 13.47 19.06
C PRO A 169 -3.28 12.69 19.14
N GLU A 170 -2.19 13.28 18.60
CA GLU A 170 -0.86 12.74 18.85
C GLU A 170 -0.82 12.29 20.30
N PRO A 171 -0.43 11.03 20.59
CA PRO A 171 -0.20 10.67 21.98
C PRO A 171 0.73 11.78 22.48
N LYS A 172 0.20 12.63 23.37
CA LYS A 172 0.95 13.75 23.88
C LYS A 172 2.34 13.21 24.16
N ARG A 173 3.35 13.69 23.44
CA ARG A 173 4.77 13.39 23.70
C ARG A 173 5.11 13.88 25.11
N GLY A 174 4.35 13.50 26.07
CA GLY A 174 4.40 13.93 27.46
C GLY A 174 3.67 13.02 28.43
N SER A 175 2.80 12.11 27.94
CA SER A 175 2.11 11.19 28.86
C SER A 175 2.45 9.70 28.64
N GLY A 176 3.43 9.41 27.81
CA GLY A 176 3.91 8.05 27.55
C GLY A 176 5.40 7.93 27.26
N VAL A 177 6.15 9.00 27.33
CA VAL A 177 7.56 8.90 27.65
C VAL A 177 7.59 8.66 29.16
N THR A 178 7.47 7.41 29.55
CA THR A 178 8.10 6.96 30.78
C THR A 178 9.45 7.64 30.77
N THR A 179 9.68 8.59 31.66
CA THR A 179 11.01 9.13 31.84
C THR A 179 11.92 7.92 31.93
N ASN A 180 13.16 7.99 31.46
CA ASN A 180 14.06 6.86 31.58
C ASN A 180 14.01 6.27 33.01
N GLN A 181 13.65 7.06 34.01
CA GLN A 181 13.43 6.65 35.39
C GLN A 181 12.22 5.73 35.56
N GLU A 182 11.06 6.05 34.98
CA GLU A 182 9.85 5.20 35.07
C GLU A 182 10.03 3.90 34.29
N ALA A 183 10.68 3.94 33.12
CA ALA A 183 11.02 2.74 32.34
C ALA A 183 11.98 1.82 33.16
N ILE A 184 12.99 2.40 33.83
CA ILE A 184 13.89 1.66 34.70
C ILE A 184 13.13 1.06 35.87
N HIS A 185 12.22 1.82 36.48
CA HIS A 185 11.40 1.35 37.59
C HIS A 185 10.49 0.20 37.20
N GLN A 186 9.79 0.31 36.05
CA GLN A 186 8.96 -0.77 35.53
C GLN A 186 9.76 -2.03 35.19
N LEU A 187 10.95 -1.88 34.58
CA LEU A 187 11.83 -3.00 34.28
C LEU A 187 12.37 -3.69 35.55
N LEU A 188 12.74 -2.94 36.56
CA LEU A 188 13.21 -3.49 37.84
C LEU A 188 12.09 -4.17 38.63
N THR A 189 10.86 -3.63 38.55
CA THR A 189 9.67 -4.25 39.17
C THR A 189 9.33 -5.57 38.50
N ARG A 190 9.39 -5.61 37.17
CA ARG A 190 9.05 -6.80 36.38
C ARG A 190 10.15 -7.87 36.40
N TYR A 191 11.43 -7.44 36.55
CA TYR A 191 12.60 -8.30 36.51
C TYR A 191 13.57 -7.94 37.64
N PRO A 192 13.23 -8.23 38.90
CA PRO A 192 13.99 -7.76 40.09
C PRO A 192 15.44 -8.28 40.17
N ASN A 193 15.70 -9.41 39.54
CA ASN A 193 17.03 -10.05 39.54
C ASN A 193 17.96 -9.59 38.42
N THR A 194 17.54 -8.60 37.58
CA THR A 194 18.37 -8.12 36.46
C THR A 194 19.54 -7.27 36.98
N LYS A 195 20.75 -7.63 36.56
CA LYS A 195 21.95 -6.86 36.92
C LYS A 195 21.85 -5.44 36.33
N ARG A 196 22.05 -4.42 37.19
CA ARG A 196 21.99 -2.99 36.78
C ARG A 196 22.93 -2.64 35.63
N GLN A 197 24.05 -3.35 35.53
CA GLN A 197 25.04 -3.20 34.45
C GLN A 197 24.44 -3.59 33.11
N LYS A 198 23.68 -4.70 33.05
CA LYS A 198 22.98 -5.15 31.81
C LYS A 198 21.85 -4.21 31.41
N LEU A 199 21.13 -3.62 32.37
CA LEU A 199 20.13 -2.58 32.12
C LEU A 199 20.75 -1.29 31.58
N ALA A 200 21.89 -0.89 32.13
CA ALA A 200 22.64 0.27 31.68
C ALA A 200 23.10 0.13 30.22
N GLU A 201 23.62 -1.05 29.88
CA GLU A 201 24.04 -1.40 28.50
C GLU A 201 22.88 -1.40 27.53
N LEU A 202 21.74 -2.02 27.87
CA LEU A 202 20.54 -2.08 27.07
C LEU A 202 19.87 -0.71 26.81
N LEU A 203 19.93 0.17 27.83
CA LEU A 203 19.31 1.50 27.78
C LEU A 203 20.27 2.60 27.31
N GLY A 204 21.54 2.28 27.07
CA GLY A 204 22.57 3.25 26.66
C GLY A 204 22.83 4.33 27.71
N VAL A 205 22.66 4.02 29.00
CA VAL A 205 22.84 4.96 30.13
C VAL A 205 23.90 4.47 31.12
N SER A 206 24.35 5.35 32.00
CA SER A 206 25.34 4.94 33.02
C SER A 206 24.71 4.07 34.14
N VAL A 207 25.49 3.17 34.72
CA VAL A 207 25.06 2.34 35.85
C VAL A 207 24.68 3.20 37.06
N GLN A 208 25.34 4.36 37.22
CA GLN A 208 25.01 5.33 38.26
C GLN A 208 23.59 5.93 38.05
N TYR A 209 23.22 6.21 36.81
CA TYR A 209 21.89 6.69 36.47
C TYR A 209 20.81 5.65 36.80
N ILE A 210 21.04 4.37 36.45
CA ILE A 210 20.13 3.26 36.81
C ILE A 210 19.97 3.17 38.34
N SER A 211 21.09 3.29 39.07
CA SER A 211 21.09 3.21 40.53
C SER A 211 20.37 4.37 41.22
N LYS A 212 20.41 5.55 40.63
CA LYS A 212 19.68 6.74 41.09
C LYS A 212 18.19 6.62 40.80
N ALA A 213 17.84 6.21 39.59
CA ALA A 213 16.46 6.01 39.17
C ALA A 213 15.72 4.90 39.94
N ALA A 214 16.47 3.89 40.42
CA ALA A 214 15.92 2.80 41.23
C ALA A 214 15.62 3.19 42.68
N LYS A 215 16.08 4.37 43.14
CA LYS A 215 15.89 4.85 44.52
C LYS A 215 14.86 5.95 44.65
N SER A 216 14.41 6.52 43.49
CA SER A 216 13.35 7.52 43.39
C SER A 216 12.00 6.86 43.23
#